data_92b2fb1be6defb15fe0bcfaa28f97275
#
_entry.id   92b2fb1be6defb15fe0bcfaa28f97275
#
_cell.length_a   1.000
_cell.length_b   1.000
_cell.length_c   1.000
_cell.angle_alpha   90.00
_cell.angle_beta   90.00
_cell.angle_gamma   90.00
#
_symmetry.space_group_name_H-M   'P 1'
#
loop_
_entity.id
_entity.type
_entity.pdbx_description
1 polymer ?
#
loop_
_entity_poly.entity_id
_entity_poly.type
_entity_poly.pdbx_seq_one_letter_code
_entity_poly.pdbx_strand_id
1 'polypeptide(L)'
;MFDNQRFQQLVEADNLTGEVISTNSFIIEVKGLDGVRLGSQVLFEDGQRGLVREAYGDRVILFNIDSEKIVPGTLAVVEADLLQVPVGKQLIGRVVDPMGEPLDNKGPIKANQKSGIFNPAPGIMARSMLNEQLASGVPAVDMFFPIVLGQRIAILGDSKSGKSTFLSQLSANQQGTDRIVIYAMIGKRKVDVETLLGNLESSGAMDHTIVVIADIFDSLTLSYLAPYSACAMAESLWHDGHDVVIIYDDLSSHAEAYRQLSLIQEVDPGRDSYPGDMFYAHSSLLERAGKLLGSDKTLTALPVVVTPNDDITSFLSTSIMSITDGQIIFDLNIFRKGIRPAVNAGLSVSRVGGQAQNARQKRLSGTLFQKMAAFHRAEEFSHFGSSLSENSATDMKVGQQIYAALQQTPGELYSLAEQQLLLETVLLGNGQVEIDIKALKQSIIGLKSDVKDDKEFDHHEADFLKKHSQPVDPLLLVTKPEDKTNATS
;
A
#
# COMPACT_ATOMS: atom_id res chain seq x y z
N MET A 1 31.69 -4.31 -19.38
CA MET A 1 31.98 -5.22 -20.49
C MET A 1 30.78 -6.13 -20.56
N PHE A 2 29.92 -5.93 -21.54
CA PHE A 2 28.70 -6.72 -21.73
C PHE A 2 29.09 -8.17 -22.02
N ASP A 3 28.33 -9.12 -21.47
CA ASP A 3 28.64 -10.56 -21.53
C ASP A 3 28.26 -11.15 -22.89
N ASN A 4 29.05 -10.80 -23.92
CA ASN A 4 28.94 -11.36 -25.26
C ASN A 4 29.05 -12.91 -25.28
N GLN A 5 29.60 -13.50 -24.19
CA GLN A 5 29.72 -14.96 -24.05
C GLN A 5 28.33 -15.60 -23.87
N ARG A 6 27.44 -14.99 -23.09
CA ARG A 6 26.10 -15.53 -22.88
C ARG A 6 25.25 -15.50 -24.15
N PHE A 7 25.31 -14.38 -24.93
CA PHE A 7 24.63 -14.28 -26.20
C PHE A 7 25.09 -15.39 -27.15
N GLN A 8 26.41 -15.59 -27.30
CA GLN A 8 26.99 -16.65 -28.15
C GLN A 8 26.58 -18.04 -27.70
N GLN A 9 26.59 -18.32 -26.39
CA GLN A 9 26.14 -19.62 -25.85
C GLN A 9 24.68 -19.91 -26.18
N LEU A 10 23.80 -18.91 -26.14
CA LEU A 10 22.37 -19.07 -26.49
C LEU A 10 22.19 -19.34 -27.99
N VAL A 11 22.96 -18.67 -28.84
CA VAL A 11 22.95 -18.90 -30.29
C VAL A 11 23.49 -20.31 -30.62
N GLU A 12 24.60 -20.73 -29.99
CA GLU A 12 25.15 -22.07 -30.14
C GLU A 12 24.23 -23.20 -29.63
N ALA A 13 23.35 -22.87 -28.66
CA ALA A 13 22.32 -23.78 -28.15
C ALA A 13 21.08 -23.87 -29.07
N ASP A 14 21.11 -23.29 -30.26
CA ASP A 14 20.05 -23.30 -31.26
C ASP A 14 18.75 -22.61 -30.79
N ASN A 15 18.85 -21.61 -29.90
CA ASN A 15 17.71 -20.78 -29.49
C ASN A 15 17.26 -19.91 -30.68
N LEU A 16 15.95 -19.54 -30.67
CA LEU A 16 15.39 -18.67 -31.73
C LEU A 16 16.16 -17.35 -31.80
N THR A 17 16.62 -17.02 -33.01
CA THR A 17 17.36 -15.80 -33.29
C THR A 17 16.61 -14.90 -34.25
N GLY A 18 16.82 -13.59 -34.13
CA GLY A 18 16.22 -12.60 -35.00
C GLY A 18 17.12 -11.37 -35.19
N GLU A 19 16.66 -10.43 -35.97
CA GLU A 19 17.33 -9.16 -36.24
C GLU A 19 16.39 -7.99 -36.01
N VAL A 20 16.86 -6.95 -35.35
CA VAL A 20 16.13 -5.70 -35.11
C VAL A 20 15.95 -4.97 -36.41
N ILE A 21 14.71 -4.74 -36.83
CA ILE A 21 14.37 -4.03 -38.06
C ILE A 21 13.99 -2.57 -37.82
N SER A 22 13.37 -2.26 -36.68
CA SER A 22 13.06 -0.88 -36.30
C SER A 22 13.07 -0.68 -34.80
N THR A 23 13.30 0.57 -34.38
CA THR A 23 13.24 0.97 -32.97
C THR A 23 12.53 2.31 -32.85
N ASN A 24 11.53 2.37 -31.94
CA ASN A 24 10.82 3.60 -31.60
C ASN A 24 10.77 3.76 -30.10
N SER A 25 11.69 4.55 -29.53
CA SER A 25 11.84 4.72 -28.08
C SER A 25 12.06 3.35 -27.39
N PHE A 26 11.11 2.88 -26.58
CA PHE A 26 11.16 1.61 -25.87
C PHE A 26 10.54 0.43 -26.66
N ILE A 27 10.05 0.68 -27.87
CA ILE A 27 9.47 -0.35 -28.73
C ILE A 27 10.49 -0.79 -29.75
N ILE A 28 10.71 -2.10 -29.83
CA ILE A 28 11.66 -2.73 -30.75
C ILE A 28 10.90 -3.72 -31.63
N GLU A 29 11.08 -3.62 -32.90
CA GLU A 29 10.54 -4.58 -33.86
C GLU A 29 11.67 -5.51 -34.34
N VAL A 30 11.46 -6.81 -34.21
CA VAL A 30 12.43 -7.86 -34.55
C VAL A 30 11.80 -8.81 -35.55
N LYS A 31 12.59 -9.23 -36.54
CA LYS A 31 12.23 -10.24 -37.54
C LYS A 31 13.01 -11.53 -37.27
N GLY A 32 12.39 -12.69 -37.46
CA GLY A 32 13.07 -14.00 -37.39
C GLY A 32 12.89 -14.73 -36.06
N LEU A 33 12.07 -14.22 -35.13
CA LEU A 33 11.72 -14.92 -33.89
C LEU A 33 10.42 -15.73 -34.05
N ASP A 34 10.33 -16.54 -35.12
CA ASP A 34 9.12 -17.27 -35.45
C ASP A 34 8.70 -18.27 -34.37
N GLY A 35 7.48 -18.14 -33.86
CA GLY A 35 6.95 -19.03 -32.84
C GLY A 35 7.33 -18.66 -31.39
N VAL A 36 7.97 -17.50 -31.18
CA VAL A 36 8.29 -17.00 -29.83
C VAL A 36 6.99 -16.80 -29.01
N ARG A 37 7.04 -17.08 -27.72
CA ARG A 37 5.90 -16.89 -26.82
C ARG A 37 5.81 -15.45 -26.32
N LEU A 38 4.59 -14.96 -26.11
CA LEU A 38 4.37 -13.70 -25.42
C LEU A 38 4.90 -13.77 -23.99
N GLY A 39 5.60 -12.74 -23.54
CA GLY A 39 6.25 -12.72 -22.25
C GLY A 39 7.64 -13.34 -22.21
N SER A 40 8.16 -13.84 -23.35
CA SER A 40 9.55 -14.32 -23.46
C SER A 40 10.54 -13.20 -23.25
N GLN A 41 11.68 -13.55 -22.65
CA GLN A 41 12.83 -12.68 -22.53
C GLN A 41 13.77 -12.88 -23.70
N VAL A 42 14.19 -11.79 -24.29
CA VAL A 42 15.14 -11.74 -25.41
C VAL A 42 16.38 -11.01 -24.97
N LEU A 43 17.55 -11.54 -25.34
CA LEU A 43 18.86 -10.92 -25.16
C LEU A 43 19.35 -10.39 -26.49
N PHE A 44 19.81 -9.15 -26.54
CA PHE A 44 20.43 -8.55 -27.71
C PHE A 44 21.95 -8.73 -27.63
N GLU A 45 22.64 -8.70 -28.79
CA GLU A 45 24.09 -8.91 -28.88
C GLU A 45 24.93 -7.86 -28.14
N ASP A 46 24.35 -6.69 -27.86
CA ASP A 46 24.93 -5.62 -27.04
C ASP A 46 24.70 -5.80 -25.54
N GLY A 47 24.02 -6.89 -25.14
CA GLY A 47 23.75 -7.25 -23.76
C GLY A 47 22.46 -6.67 -23.17
N GLN A 48 21.71 -5.89 -23.95
CA GLN A 48 20.41 -5.38 -23.53
C GLN A 48 19.33 -6.46 -23.56
N ARG A 49 18.23 -6.24 -22.83
CA ARG A 49 17.14 -7.21 -22.66
C ARG A 49 15.84 -6.65 -23.22
N GLY A 50 15.06 -7.53 -23.82
CA GLY A 50 13.73 -7.22 -24.35
C GLY A 50 12.66 -8.18 -23.81
N LEU A 51 11.43 -7.67 -23.67
CA LEU A 51 10.24 -8.44 -23.36
C LEU A 51 9.36 -8.57 -24.58
N VAL A 52 9.07 -9.79 -25.03
CA VAL A 52 8.13 -10.05 -26.14
C VAL A 52 6.72 -9.67 -25.73
N ARG A 53 6.15 -8.69 -26.44
CA ARG A 53 4.79 -8.19 -26.17
C ARG A 53 3.76 -8.70 -27.17
N GLU A 54 4.12 -8.71 -28.46
CA GLU A 54 3.23 -9.12 -29.52
C GLU A 54 4.02 -9.85 -30.63
N ALA A 55 3.34 -10.75 -31.34
CA ALA A 55 3.91 -11.48 -32.45
C ALA A 55 2.92 -11.50 -33.61
N TYR A 56 3.37 -11.01 -34.79
CA TYR A 56 2.58 -10.90 -36.03
C TYR A 56 3.31 -11.57 -37.18
N GLY A 57 3.03 -12.84 -37.42
CA GLY A 57 3.71 -13.59 -38.49
C GLY A 57 5.23 -13.61 -38.26
N ASP A 58 5.99 -12.97 -39.16
CA ASP A 58 7.46 -12.90 -39.13
C ASP A 58 8.01 -11.71 -38.30
N ARG A 59 7.14 -10.92 -37.66
CA ARG A 59 7.51 -9.73 -36.87
C ARG A 59 7.08 -9.87 -35.44
N VAL A 60 7.96 -9.48 -34.54
CA VAL A 60 7.76 -9.52 -33.09
C VAL A 60 8.03 -8.14 -32.50
N ILE A 61 7.10 -7.67 -31.68
CA ILE A 61 7.22 -6.40 -30.98
C ILE A 61 7.69 -6.71 -29.54
N LEU A 62 8.78 -6.05 -29.16
CA LEU A 62 9.36 -6.14 -27.83
C LEU A 62 9.36 -4.78 -27.14
N PHE A 63 9.21 -4.83 -25.81
CA PHE A 63 9.56 -3.70 -24.95
C PHE A 63 11.02 -3.78 -24.56
N ASN A 64 11.80 -2.71 -24.79
CA ASN A 64 13.14 -2.61 -24.26
C ASN A 64 13.07 -2.50 -22.73
N ILE A 65 13.70 -3.44 -22.03
CA ILE A 65 13.76 -3.43 -20.56
C ILE A 65 14.81 -2.41 -20.10
N ASP A 66 15.94 -2.40 -20.77
CA ASP A 66 17.04 -1.50 -20.41
C ASP A 66 16.84 -0.13 -21.08
N SER A 67 17.56 0.90 -20.61
CA SER A 67 17.35 2.28 -21.06
C SER A 67 18.22 2.68 -22.26
N GLU A 68 19.19 1.84 -22.65
CA GLU A 68 20.08 2.14 -23.76
C GLU A 68 19.39 1.91 -25.11
N LYS A 69 19.78 2.69 -26.10
CA LYS A 69 19.15 2.64 -27.42
C LYS A 69 19.72 1.48 -28.25
N ILE A 70 18.83 0.56 -28.64
CA ILE A 70 19.14 -0.51 -29.59
C ILE A 70 19.04 0.04 -31.04
N VAL A 71 19.94 -0.38 -31.89
CA VAL A 71 19.97 0.08 -33.30
C VAL A 71 19.47 -1.00 -34.25
N PRO A 72 18.82 -0.64 -35.38
CA PRO A 72 18.48 -1.61 -36.44
C PRO A 72 19.72 -2.39 -36.92
N GLY A 73 19.56 -3.68 -37.15
CA GLY A 73 20.64 -4.61 -37.49
C GLY A 73 21.25 -5.35 -36.30
N THR A 74 20.92 -4.96 -35.05
CA THR A 74 21.33 -5.67 -33.85
C THR A 74 20.71 -7.07 -33.83
N LEU A 75 21.50 -8.10 -33.51
CA LEU A 75 21.01 -9.47 -33.40
C LEU A 75 20.32 -9.68 -32.04
N ALA A 76 19.29 -10.52 -32.04
CA ALA A 76 18.47 -10.86 -30.89
C ALA A 76 18.40 -12.39 -30.76
N VAL A 77 18.39 -12.91 -29.50
CA VAL A 77 18.20 -14.33 -29.20
C VAL A 77 17.22 -14.51 -28.06
N VAL A 78 16.34 -15.50 -28.14
CA VAL A 78 15.41 -15.82 -27.03
C VAL A 78 16.22 -16.43 -25.89
N GLU A 79 16.20 -15.78 -24.74
CA GLU A 79 16.91 -16.24 -23.54
C GLU A 79 16.05 -17.17 -22.67
N ALA A 80 14.75 -16.86 -22.56
CA ALA A 80 13.82 -17.65 -21.76
C ALA A 80 12.38 -17.51 -22.30
N ASP A 81 11.59 -18.56 -22.16
CA ASP A 81 10.17 -18.61 -22.58
C ASP A 81 9.27 -17.64 -21.79
N LEU A 82 9.67 -17.25 -20.59
CA LEU A 82 8.99 -16.28 -19.76
C LEU A 82 10.02 -15.40 -19.06
N LEU A 83 9.71 -14.12 -18.92
CA LEU A 83 10.52 -13.20 -18.13
C LEU A 83 10.54 -13.64 -16.67
N GLN A 84 11.73 -13.84 -16.12
CA GLN A 84 11.96 -14.33 -14.77
C GLN A 84 12.83 -13.36 -13.98
N VAL A 85 12.56 -13.30 -12.67
CA VAL A 85 13.36 -12.51 -11.71
C VAL A 85 13.89 -13.40 -10.58
N PRO A 86 15.02 -13.04 -9.98
CA PRO A 86 15.53 -13.73 -8.79
C PRO A 86 14.52 -13.58 -7.64
N VAL A 87 14.35 -14.68 -6.88
CA VAL A 87 13.42 -14.73 -5.75
C VAL A 87 14.05 -15.43 -4.55
N GLY A 88 13.49 -15.25 -3.36
CA GLY A 88 13.86 -15.94 -2.14
C GLY A 88 14.38 -15.03 -1.02
N LYS A 89 14.71 -15.63 0.12
CA LYS A 89 15.04 -14.93 1.39
C LYS A 89 16.28 -14.03 1.32
N GLN A 90 17.19 -14.28 0.40
CA GLN A 90 18.40 -13.47 0.19
C GLN A 90 18.12 -12.05 -0.32
N LEU A 91 16.88 -11.77 -0.72
CA LEU A 91 16.42 -10.43 -1.07
C LEU A 91 15.98 -9.61 0.15
N ILE A 92 15.72 -10.23 1.30
CA ILE A 92 15.27 -9.53 2.50
C ILE A 92 16.38 -8.58 2.97
N GLY A 93 16.00 -7.34 3.30
CA GLY A 93 16.95 -6.28 3.66
C GLY A 93 17.69 -5.64 2.48
N ARG A 94 17.27 -5.95 1.24
CA ARG A 94 17.92 -5.46 0.02
C ARG A 94 17.03 -4.45 -0.73
N VAL A 95 17.70 -3.59 -1.49
CA VAL A 95 17.08 -2.69 -2.44
C VAL A 95 17.49 -3.13 -3.84
N VAL A 96 16.50 -3.40 -4.69
CA VAL A 96 16.72 -3.96 -6.02
C VAL A 96 15.90 -3.22 -7.08
N ASP A 97 16.31 -3.33 -8.34
CA ASP A 97 15.50 -2.95 -9.48
C ASP A 97 14.40 -4.00 -9.79
N PRO A 98 13.48 -3.77 -10.74
CA PRO A 98 12.48 -4.76 -11.13
C PRO A 98 13.04 -6.05 -11.73
N MET A 99 14.29 -6.08 -12.18
CA MET A 99 14.97 -7.30 -12.65
C MET A 99 15.70 -8.05 -11.54
N GLY A 100 15.69 -7.50 -10.30
CA GLY A 100 16.35 -8.07 -9.12
C GLY A 100 17.82 -7.72 -9.01
N GLU A 101 18.31 -6.75 -9.80
CA GLU A 101 19.67 -6.25 -9.69
C GLU A 101 19.82 -5.33 -8.46
N PRO A 102 20.89 -5.46 -7.68
CA PRO A 102 21.05 -4.70 -6.44
C PRO A 102 21.35 -3.21 -6.69
N LEU A 103 20.61 -2.33 -6.00
CA LEU A 103 20.80 -0.88 -6.01
C LEU A 103 21.43 -0.34 -4.71
N ASP A 104 21.64 -1.20 -3.72
CA ASP A 104 22.04 -0.83 -2.34
C ASP A 104 23.55 -0.87 -2.08
N ASN A 105 24.38 -1.08 -3.10
CA ASN A 105 25.83 -1.20 -2.99
C ASN A 105 26.31 -2.31 -2.02
N LYS A 106 25.44 -3.24 -1.61
CA LYS A 106 25.79 -4.38 -0.71
C LYS A 106 26.34 -5.60 -1.47
N GLY A 107 26.66 -5.41 -2.76
CA GLY A 107 27.21 -6.46 -3.63
C GLY A 107 26.13 -7.37 -4.25
N PRO A 108 26.54 -8.31 -5.13
CA PRO A 108 25.62 -9.12 -5.91
C PRO A 108 24.78 -10.06 -5.02
N ILE A 109 23.53 -10.28 -5.43
CA ILE A 109 22.59 -11.17 -4.76
C ILE A 109 22.72 -12.57 -5.38
N LYS A 110 23.12 -13.55 -4.57
CA LYS A 110 23.19 -14.95 -5.00
C LYS A 110 21.83 -15.61 -4.81
N ALA A 111 20.92 -15.36 -5.75
CA ALA A 111 19.62 -16.03 -5.77
C ALA A 111 19.76 -17.44 -6.36
N ASN A 112 19.27 -18.42 -5.63
CA ASN A 112 19.28 -19.83 -6.07
C ASN A 112 18.06 -20.19 -6.92
N GLN A 113 17.04 -19.33 -6.93
CA GLN A 113 15.77 -19.55 -7.61
C GLN A 113 15.36 -18.33 -8.41
N LYS A 114 14.66 -18.58 -9.52
CA LYS A 114 13.97 -17.56 -10.34
C LYS A 114 12.51 -17.90 -10.46
N SER A 115 11.65 -16.90 -10.56
CA SER A 115 10.20 -17.06 -10.78
C SER A 115 9.76 -16.20 -11.95
N GLY A 116 8.79 -16.72 -12.71
CA GLY A 116 8.11 -15.91 -13.73
C GLY A 116 7.35 -14.75 -13.09
N ILE A 117 7.33 -13.60 -13.75
CA ILE A 117 6.66 -12.42 -13.19
C ILE A 117 5.17 -12.36 -13.51
N PHE A 118 4.72 -12.96 -14.60
CA PHE A 118 3.33 -13.00 -15.05
C PHE A 118 2.61 -14.30 -14.64
N ASN A 119 2.70 -14.67 -13.36
CA ASN A 119 2.05 -15.86 -12.84
C ASN A 119 0.52 -15.68 -12.81
N PRO A 120 -0.27 -16.71 -13.10
CA PRO A 120 -1.71 -16.66 -12.97
C PRO A 120 -2.13 -16.59 -11.49
N ALA A 121 -3.22 -15.88 -11.22
CA ALA A 121 -3.80 -15.83 -9.88
C ALA A 121 -4.36 -17.21 -9.45
N PRO A 122 -4.28 -17.55 -8.16
CA PRO A 122 -4.91 -18.77 -7.64
C PRO A 122 -6.41 -18.79 -7.88
N GLY A 123 -6.94 -19.92 -8.34
CA GLY A 123 -8.38 -20.09 -8.56
C GLY A 123 -9.19 -20.01 -7.27
N ILE A 124 -10.51 -19.78 -7.39
CA ILE A 124 -11.40 -19.61 -6.23
C ILE A 124 -11.42 -20.82 -5.29
N MET A 125 -11.32 -22.03 -5.83
CA MET A 125 -11.31 -23.27 -5.04
C MET A 125 -10.01 -23.51 -4.27
N ALA A 126 -8.96 -22.78 -4.61
CA ALA A 126 -7.66 -22.83 -3.92
C ALA A 126 -7.56 -21.83 -2.76
N ARG A 127 -8.61 -21.02 -2.51
CA ARG A 127 -8.60 -19.94 -1.52
C ARG A 127 -9.26 -20.36 -0.21
N SER A 128 -8.77 -19.79 0.88
CA SER A 128 -9.31 -19.95 2.23
C SER A 128 -9.86 -18.62 2.78
N MET A 129 -10.64 -18.71 3.85
CA MET A 129 -11.19 -17.52 4.53
C MET A 129 -10.10 -16.73 5.25
N LEU A 130 -10.28 -15.42 5.28
CA LEU A 130 -9.40 -14.47 5.97
C LEU A 130 -9.96 -14.19 7.37
N ASN A 131 -9.15 -14.37 8.42
CA ASN A 131 -9.63 -14.33 9.81
C ASN A 131 -8.63 -13.71 10.80
N GLU A 132 -7.50 -13.16 10.34
CA GLU A 132 -6.49 -12.57 11.21
C GLU A 132 -6.23 -11.11 10.81
N GLN A 133 -6.20 -10.20 11.79
CA GLN A 133 -5.96 -8.79 11.54
C GLN A 133 -4.47 -8.50 11.35
N LEU A 134 -4.15 -7.73 10.31
CA LEU A 134 -2.85 -7.08 10.15
C LEU A 134 -2.85 -5.79 10.96
N ALA A 135 -2.12 -5.75 12.07
CA ALA A 135 -1.95 -4.54 12.85
C ALA A 135 -1.08 -3.53 12.10
N SER A 136 -1.63 -2.37 11.79
CA SER A 136 -0.89 -1.27 11.17
C SER A 136 -0.15 -0.40 12.19
N GLY A 137 -0.50 -0.49 13.48
CA GLY A 137 -0.02 0.38 14.54
C GLY A 137 -0.71 1.75 14.56
N VAL A 138 -1.77 1.92 13.76
CA VAL A 138 -2.49 3.19 13.57
C VAL A 138 -3.96 3.04 13.98
N PRO A 139 -4.38 3.56 15.17
CA PRO A 139 -5.72 3.37 15.71
C PRO A 139 -6.86 3.80 14.77
N ALA A 140 -6.65 4.88 13.99
CA ALA A 140 -7.63 5.35 13.03
C ALA A 140 -7.91 4.36 11.88
N VAL A 141 -6.97 3.44 11.62
CA VAL A 141 -7.14 2.36 10.64
C VAL A 141 -7.57 1.08 11.34
N ASP A 142 -6.78 0.63 12.31
CA ASP A 142 -6.94 -0.68 12.92
C ASP A 142 -8.30 -0.87 13.64
N MET A 143 -8.86 0.22 14.17
CA MET A 143 -10.14 0.15 14.91
C MET A 143 -11.36 0.43 14.02
N PHE A 144 -11.23 1.27 12.99
CA PHE A 144 -12.36 1.60 12.11
C PHE A 144 -12.39 0.74 10.83
N PHE A 145 -11.22 0.50 10.22
CA PHE A 145 -11.10 -0.17 8.93
C PHE A 145 -10.03 -1.26 8.98
N PRO A 146 -10.18 -2.27 9.88
CA PRO A 146 -9.14 -3.26 10.10
C PRO A 146 -8.75 -3.95 8.79
N ILE A 147 -7.44 -4.00 8.56
CA ILE A 147 -6.84 -4.73 7.45
C ILE A 147 -6.71 -6.18 7.87
N VAL A 148 -7.09 -7.11 6.99
CA VAL A 148 -6.99 -8.55 7.28
C VAL A 148 -5.86 -9.16 6.48
N LEU A 149 -5.10 -10.05 7.08
CA LEU A 149 -4.04 -10.79 6.41
C LEU A 149 -4.60 -11.56 5.20
N GLY A 150 -4.00 -11.36 4.04
CA GLY A 150 -4.49 -11.89 2.77
C GLY A 150 -5.52 -11.02 2.04
N GLN A 151 -5.91 -9.88 2.61
CA GLN A 151 -6.83 -8.92 1.99
C GLN A 151 -6.13 -8.10 0.91
N ARG A 152 -6.91 -7.63 -0.06
CA ARG A 152 -6.55 -6.55 -0.97
C ARG A 152 -7.26 -5.28 -0.52
N ILE A 153 -6.53 -4.28 -0.05
CA ILE A 153 -7.11 -3.02 0.40
C ILE A 153 -6.42 -1.84 -0.26
N ALA A 154 -7.19 -0.99 -0.93
CA ALA A 154 -6.67 0.16 -1.64
C ALA A 154 -6.37 1.32 -0.70
N ILE A 155 -5.25 1.98 -0.89
CA ILE A 155 -4.85 3.19 -0.16
C ILE A 155 -4.93 4.37 -1.13
N LEU A 156 -5.99 5.16 -1.01
CA LEU A 156 -6.26 6.29 -1.90
C LEU A 156 -5.99 7.63 -1.22
N GLY A 157 -5.72 8.63 -2.01
CA GLY A 157 -5.62 10.02 -1.55
C GLY A 157 -4.71 10.85 -2.45
N ASP A 158 -4.80 12.16 -2.35
CA ASP A 158 -3.96 13.08 -3.11
C ASP A 158 -2.50 13.05 -2.61
N SER A 159 -1.60 13.63 -3.38
CA SER A 159 -0.20 13.82 -3.00
C SER A 159 -0.10 14.55 -1.67
N LYS A 160 0.82 14.11 -0.79
CA LYS A 160 1.06 14.70 0.54
C LYS A 160 -0.11 14.60 1.54
N SER A 161 -1.07 13.71 1.32
CA SER A 161 -2.19 13.44 2.27
C SER A 161 -1.79 12.57 3.47
N GLY A 162 -0.56 12.02 3.49
CA GLY A 162 -0.05 11.17 4.59
C GLY A 162 0.02 9.67 4.29
N LYS A 163 -0.30 9.23 3.07
CA LYS A 163 -0.25 7.81 2.66
C LYS A 163 1.11 7.16 2.93
N SER A 164 2.20 7.77 2.44
CA SER A 164 3.56 7.21 2.59
C SER A 164 4.00 7.12 4.05
N THR A 165 3.58 8.08 4.91
CA THR A 165 3.80 8.00 6.36
C THR A 165 3.09 6.80 6.97
N PHE A 166 1.82 6.59 6.62
CA PHE A 166 1.04 5.43 7.06
C PHE A 166 1.69 4.10 6.63
N LEU A 167 2.11 4.01 5.36
CA LEU A 167 2.73 2.79 4.83
C LEU A 167 4.09 2.49 5.50
N SER A 168 4.89 3.52 5.77
CA SER A 168 6.13 3.37 6.53
C SER A 168 5.87 2.92 7.98
N GLN A 169 4.84 3.48 8.64
CA GLN A 169 4.43 3.06 9.99
C GLN A 169 3.92 1.62 10.00
N LEU A 170 3.08 1.23 9.02
CA LEU A 170 2.62 -0.15 8.87
C LEU A 170 3.80 -1.10 8.71
N SER A 171 4.79 -0.75 7.86
CA SER A 171 5.99 -1.55 7.67
C SER A 171 6.79 -1.68 8.97
N ALA A 172 6.99 -0.58 9.70
CA ALA A 172 7.70 -0.57 10.97
C ALA A 172 6.98 -1.40 12.06
N ASN A 173 5.65 -1.42 12.04
CA ASN A 173 4.84 -2.19 13.00
C ASN A 173 4.92 -3.71 12.79
N GLN A 174 5.51 -4.18 11.69
CA GLN A 174 5.76 -5.61 11.49
C GLN A 174 7.08 -6.08 12.13
N GLN A 175 7.87 -5.17 12.69
CA GLN A 175 9.11 -5.54 13.39
C GLN A 175 8.82 -6.49 14.57
N GLY A 176 9.64 -7.54 14.69
CA GLY A 176 9.45 -8.57 15.73
C GLY A 176 8.36 -9.60 15.41
N THR A 177 7.76 -9.54 14.24
CA THR A 177 6.89 -10.59 13.68
C THR A 177 7.64 -11.38 12.62
N ASP A 178 7.09 -12.55 12.21
CA ASP A 178 7.62 -13.34 11.09
C ASP A 178 7.18 -12.80 9.71
N ARG A 179 6.58 -11.60 9.66
CA ARG A 179 6.03 -11.02 8.42
C ARG A 179 7.11 -10.32 7.62
N ILE A 180 7.04 -10.48 6.31
CA ILE A 180 7.94 -9.84 5.36
C ILE A 180 7.15 -8.77 4.61
N VAL A 181 7.74 -7.59 4.45
CA VAL A 181 7.17 -6.50 3.66
C VAL A 181 7.89 -6.42 2.32
N ILE A 182 7.14 -6.26 1.23
CA ILE A 182 7.70 -5.91 -0.08
C ILE A 182 7.16 -4.55 -0.48
N TYR A 183 8.06 -3.61 -0.69
CA TYR A 183 7.71 -2.24 -1.05
C TYR A 183 8.10 -1.98 -2.51
N ALA A 184 7.13 -1.97 -3.41
CA ALA A 184 7.35 -1.67 -4.83
C ALA A 184 7.15 -0.18 -5.07
N MET A 185 8.24 0.54 -5.32
CA MET A 185 8.26 1.96 -5.69
C MET A 185 8.25 2.08 -7.21
N ILE A 186 7.16 2.61 -7.76
CA ILE A 186 6.90 2.61 -9.21
C ILE A 186 6.93 4.03 -9.75
N GLY A 187 7.88 4.34 -10.63
CA GLY A 187 8.01 5.65 -11.24
C GLY A 187 8.26 6.78 -10.22
N LYS A 188 9.03 6.51 -9.15
CA LYS A 188 9.27 7.47 -8.07
C LYS A 188 10.52 8.30 -8.31
N ARG A 189 10.51 9.51 -7.75
CA ARG A 189 11.69 10.39 -7.77
C ARG A 189 12.69 9.93 -6.72
N LYS A 190 13.96 10.16 -6.96
CA LYS A 190 15.07 9.84 -6.05
C LYS A 190 14.85 10.35 -4.62
N VAL A 191 14.32 11.55 -4.44
CA VAL A 191 14.03 12.13 -3.11
C VAL A 191 12.95 11.32 -2.36
N ASP A 192 11.93 10.83 -3.05
CA ASP A 192 10.87 10.03 -2.45
C ASP A 192 11.43 8.65 -2.03
N VAL A 193 12.33 8.07 -2.85
CA VAL A 193 13.07 6.83 -2.55
C VAL A 193 13.96 7.00 -1.32
N GLU A 194 14.82 8.02 -1.30
CA GLU A 194 15.73 8.30 -0.18
C GLU A 194 14.96 8.53 1.13
N THR A 195 13.83 9.23 1.05
CA THR A 195 12.94 9.46 2.21
C THR A 195 12.36 8.15 2.75
N LEU A 196 11.87 7.27 1.87
CA LEU A 196 11.36 5.97 2.29
C LEU A 196 12.45 5.11 2.93
N LEU A 197 13.61 4.97 2.26
CA LEU A 197 14.73 4.18 2.76
C LEU A 197 15.20 4.68 4.13
N GLY A 198 15.36 6.00 4.30
CA GLY A 198 15.70 6.59 5.59
C GLY A 198 14.68 6.29 6.70
N ASN A 199 13.39 6.29 6.38
CA ASN A 199 12.34 5.92 7.33
C ASN A 199 12.38 4.43 7.70
N LEU A 200 12.58 3.54 6.72
CA LEU A 200 12.67 2.10 6.96
C LEU A 200 13.93 1.73 7.76
N GLU A 201 15.06 2.35 7.46
CA GLU A 201 16.31 2.15 8.20
C GLU A 201 16.21 2.66 9.63
N SER A 202 15.72 3.89 9.82
CA SER A 202 15.61 4.50 11.17
C SER A 202 14.63 3.77 12.09
N SER A 203 13.61 3.13 11.54
CA SER A 203 12.63 2.33 12.27
C SER A 203 13.04 0.86 12.45
N GLY A 204 14.14 0.40 11.83
CA GLY A 204 14.53 -1.02 11.78
C GLY A 204 13.65 -1.88 10.87
N ALA A 205 12.73 -1.29 10.13
CA ALA A 205 11.84 -2.01 9.22
C ALA A 205 12.59 -2.62 8.02
N MET A 206 13.75 -2.09 7.67
CA MET A 206 14.55 -2.61 6.56
C MET A 206 14.96 -4.07 6.76
N ASP A 207 15.13 -4.54 8.01
CA ASP A 207 15.57 -5.90 8.31
C ASP A 207 14.58 -6.99 7.84
N HIS A 208 13.30 -6.64 7.64
CA HIS A 208 12.26 -7.54 7.15
C HIS A 208 11.57 -7.01 5.89
N THR A 209 12.19 -6.05 5.19
CA THR A 209 11.62 -5.43 3.99
C THR A 209 12.50 -5.69 2.77
N ILE A 210 11.87 -5.96 1.62
CA ILE A 210 12.48 -5.91 0.29
C ILE A 210 11.95 -4.66 -0.39
N VAL A 211 12.84 -3.81 -0.93
CA VAL A 211 12.43 -2.62 -1.68
C VAL A 211 12.77 -2.83 -3.16
N VAL A 212 11.73 -2.80 -4.01
CA VAL A 212 11.85 -2.88 -5.47
C VAL A 212 11.62 -1.49 -6.04
N ILE A 213 12.59 -0.94 -6.77
CA ILE A 213 12.55 0.45 -7.25
C ILE A 213 12.61 0.50 -8.76
N ALA A 214 11.60 1.13 -9.37
CA ALA A 214 11.68 1.68 -10.72
C ALA A 214 11.70 3.21 -10.60
N ASP A 215 12.82 3.83 -10.91
CA ASP A 215 12.99 5.29 -10.87
C ASP A 215 12.26 5.94 -12.05
N ILE A 216 11.87 7.20 -11.92
CA ILE A 216 11.21 7.96 -13.01
C ILE A 216 12.13 8.15 -14.23
N PHE A 217 13.44 8.02 -14.07
CA PHE A 217 14.43 8.12 -15.15
C PHE A 217 14.80 6.76 -15.77
N ASP A 218 14.32 5.67 -15.16
CA ASP A 218 14.46 4.32 -15.72
C ASP A 218 13.58 4.14 -16.97
N SER A 219 13.72 2.99 -17.62
CA SER A 219 12.86 2.67 -18.75
C SER A 219 11.38 2.59 -18.32
N LEU A 220 10.48 3.06 -19.19
CA LEU A 220 9.03 2.89 -18.97
C LEU A 220 8.66 1.42 -18.77
N THR A 221 9.40 0.52 -19.40
CA THR A 221 9.23 -0.92 -19.27
C THR A 221 9.54 -1.39 -17.84
N LEU A 222 10.58 -0.87 -17.19
CA LEU A 222 10.87 -1.20 -15.80
C LEU A 222 9.76 -0.73 -14.86
N SER A 223 9.20 0.47 -15.07
CA SER A 223 8.03 0.94 -14.31
C SER A 223 6.79 0.06 -14.53
N TYR A 224 6.59 -0.45 -15.76
CA TYR A 224 5.53 -1.41 -16.08
C TYR A 224 5.76 -2.78 -15.40
N LEU A 225 7.01 -3.26 -15.36
CA LEU A 225 7.36 -4.57 -14.80
C LEU A 225 7.39 -4.59 -13.27
N ALA A 226 7.72 -3.47 -12.62
CA ALA A 226 7.97 -3.37 -11.18
C ALA A 226 6.91 -4.06 -10.29
N PRO A 227 5.60 -3.83 -10.46
CA PRO A 227 4.61 -4.47 -9.59
C PRO A 227 4.51 -5.98 -9.81
N TYR A 228 4.73 -6.48 -11.04
CA TYR A 228 4.71 -7.90 -11.34
C TYR A 228 5.93 -8.62 -10.77
N SER A 229 7.11 -8.01 -10.88
CA SER A 229 8.36 -8.51 -10.31
C SER A 229 8.30 -8.56 -8.79
N ALA A 230 7.85 -7.49 -8.14
CA ALA A 230 7.63 -7.45 -6.71
C ALA A 230 6.62 -8.52 -6.25
N CYS A 231 5.55 -8.73 -7.02
CA CYS A 231 4.56 -9.77 -6.75
C CYS A 231 5.16 -11.19 -6.85
N ALA A 232 6.02 -11.45 -7.84
CA ALA A 232 6.70 -12.75 -7.97
C ALA A 232 7.64 -13.01 -6.80
N MET A 233 8.37 -11.98 -6.31
CA MET A 233 9.18 -12.08 -5.11
C MET A 233 8.32 -12.37 -3.87
N ALA A 234 7.15 -11.71 -3.76
CA ALA A 234 6.18 -11.92 -2.69
C ALA A 234 5.61 -13.34 -2.67
N GLU A 235 5.19 -13.83 -3.83
CA GLU A 235 4.65 -15.20 -3.98
C GLU A 235 5.66 -16.27 -3.57
N SER A 236 6.93 -16.11 -3.96
CA SER A 236 7.98 -17.05 -3.57
C SER A 236 8.10 -17.16 -2.05
N LEU A 237 8.16 -16.03 -1.35
CA LEU A 237 8.26 -16.00 0.12
C LEU A 237 6.98 -16.51 0.80
N TRP A 238 5.82 -16.22 0.23
CA TRP A 238 4.54 -16.76 0.69
C TRP A 238 4.48 -18.28 0.58
N HIS A 239 4.90 -18.83 -0.56
CA HIS A 239 5.00 -20.28 -0.76
C HIS A 239 6.08 -20.93 0.12
N ASP A 240 7.12 -20.20 0.48
CA ASP A 240 8.15 -20.62 1.44
C ASP A 240 7.70 -20.56 2.92
N GLY A 241 6.42 -20.23 3.16
CA GLY A 241 5.79 -20.29 4.48
C GLY A 241 5.89 -19.01 5.30
N HIS A 242 5.95 -17.83 4.66
CA HIS A 242 5.89 -16.53 5.32
C HIS A 242 4.56 -15.82 5.06
N ASP A 243 4.12 -15.00 6.04
CA ASP A 243 3.13 -13.98 5.79
C ASP A 243 3.80 -12.79 5.11
N VAL A 244 3.27 -12.39 3.96
CA VAL A 244 3.87 -11.32 3.15
C VAL A 244 2.87 -10.18 2.97
N VAL A 245 3.36 -8.96 3.14
CA VAL A 245 2.61 -7.73 2.85
C VAL A 245 3.28 -7.04 1.67
N ILE A 246 2.58 -6.89 0.56
CA ILE A 246 3.09 -6.18 -0.60
C ILE A 246 2.40 -4.82 -0.75
N ILE A 247 3.20 -3.77 -0.89
CA ILE A 247 2.78 -2.39 -1.08
C ILE A 247 3.16 -1.99 -2.50
N TYR A 248 2.17 -1.62 -3.32
CA TYR A 248 2.38 -1.12 -4.68
C TYR A 248 2.28 0.41 -4.68
N ASP A 249 3.40 1.11 -4.51
CA ASP A 249 3.45 2.58 -4.42
C ASP A 249 4.05 3.20 -5.71
N ASP A 250 3.26 3.62 -6.72
CA ASP A 250 1.80 3.53 -6.78
C ASP A 250 1.32 2.95 -8.12
N LEU A 251 0.13 2.41 -8.15
CA LEU A 251 -0.47 1.88 -9.36
C LEU A 251 -0.94 2.98 -10.33
N SER A 252 -1.03 4.25 -9.91
CA SER A 252 -1.28 5.37 -10.82
C SER A 252 -0.08 5.57 -11.75
N SER A 253 1.13 5.56 -11.19
CA SER A 253 2.39 5.66 -11.96
C SER A 253 2.57 4.45 -12.88
N HIS A 254 2.22 3.24 -12.42
CA HIS A 254 2.20 2.04 -13.27
C HIS A 254 1.24 2.19 -14.46
N ALA A 255 0.01 2.66 -14.20
CA ALA A 255 -0.98 2.88 -15.25
C ALA A 255 -0.52 3.92 -16.28
N GLU A 256 0.15 4.99 -15.81
CA GLU A 256 0.70 6.01 -16.71
C GLU A 256 1.86 5.47 -17.56
N ALA A 257 2.75 4.66 -16.99
CA ALA A 257 3.81 4.01 -17.76
C ALA A 257 3.22 3.08 -18.84
N TYR A 258 2.23 2.27 -18.49
CA TYR A 258 1.56 1.38 -19.44
C TYR A 258 0.80 2.16 -20.51
N ARG A 259 0.13 3.26 -20.16
CA ARG A 259 -0.51 4.16 -21.12
C ARG A 259 0.50 4.72 -22.12
N GLN A 260 1.66 5.19 -21.65
CA GLN A 260 2.70 5.72 -22.52
C GLN A 260 3.26 4.65 -23.47
N LEU A 261 3.55 3.44 -22.97
CA LEU A 261 4.00 2.32 -23.80
C LEU A 261 2.97 1.99 -24.89
N SER A 262 1.68 1.92 -24.56
CA SER A 262 0.60 1.62 -25.50
C SER A 262 0.40 2.72 -26.55
N LEU A 263 0.57 3.99 -26.18
CA LEU A 263 0.50 5.11 -27.11
C LEU A 263 1.70 5.12 -28.09
N ILE A 264 2.90 4.76 -27.63
CA ILE A 264 4.08 4.62 -28.51
C ILE A 264 3.88 3.45 -29.50
N GLN A 265 3.16 2.39 -29.09
CA GLN A 265 2.77 1.27 -29.96
C GLN A 265 1.62 1.61 -30.92
N GLU A 266 1.03 2.81 -30.82
CA GLU A 266 -0.15 3.22 -31.59
C GLU A 266 -1.38 2.34 -31.35
N VAL A 267 -1.50 1.72 -30.17
CA VAL A 267 -2.69 0.97 -29.73
C VAL A 267 -3.83 1.95 -29.49
N ASP A 268 -5.01 1.65 -30.01
CA ASP A 268 -6.20 2.47 -29.84
C ASP A 268 -6.53 2.67 -28.34
N PRO A 269 -6.58 3.92 -27.85
CA PRO A 269 -6.83 4.19 -26.43
C PRO A 269 -8.28 3.90 -26.05
N GLY A 270 -8.46 3.37 -24.84
CA GLY A 270 -9.75 3.21 -24.17
C GLY A 270 -10.16 4.45 -23.38
N ARG A 271 -10.91 4.24 -22.28
CA ARG A 271 -11.38 5.30 -21.40
C ARG A 271 -10.21 6.07 -20.77
N ASP A 272 -10.31 7.40 -20.72
CA ASP A 272 -9.30 8.33 -20.20
C ASP A 272 -7.91 8.13 -20.82
N SER A 273 -7.88 7.67 -22.07
CA SER A 273 -6.65 7.35 -22.82
C SER A 273 -5.80 6.22 -22.22
N TYR A 274 -6.34 5.42 -21.31
CA TYR A 274 -5.67 4.20 -20.86
C TYR A 274 -5.88 3.06 -21.85
N PRO A 275 -4.97 2.05 -21.88
CA PRO A 275 -5.17 0.84 -22.67
C PRO A 275 -6.47 0.12 -22.30
N GLY A 276 -7.12 -0.50 -23.28
CA GLY A 276 -8.41 -1.20 -23.06
C GLY A 276 -8.35 -2.34 -22.06
N ASP A 277 -7.18 -2.95 -21.88
CA ASP A 277 -6.91 -4.04 -20.94
C ASP A 277 -6.37 -3.58 -19.58
N MET A 278 -6.34 -2.26 -19.28
CA MET A 278 -5.83 -1.70 -18.03
C MET A 278 -6.48 -2.32 -16.78
N PHE A 279 -7.80 -2.49 -16.81
CA PHE A 279 -8.53 -3.15 -15.71
C PHE A 279 -8.05 -4.60 -15.51
N TYR A 280 -7.85 -5.36 -16.61
CA TYR A 280 -7.35 -6.72 -16.56
C TYR A 280 -5.91 -6.79 -16.02
N ALA A 281 -5.05 -5.86 -16.44
CA ALA A 281 -3.68 -5.78 -15.95
C ALA A 281 -3.61 -5.65 -14.42
N HIS A 282 -4.41 -4.75 -13.84
CA HIS A 282 -4.47 -4.58 -12.38
C HIS A 282 -5.22 -5.71 -11.67
N SER A 283 -6.33 -6.22 -12.24
CA SER A 283 -7.06 -7.31 -11.60
C SER A 283 -6.25 -8.60 -11.57
N SER A 284 -5.59 -8.96 -12.68
CA SER A 284 -4.72 -10.15 -12.71
C SER A 284 -3.55 -10.08 -11.73
N LEU A 285 -2.99 -8.88 -11.50
CA LEU A 285 -1.96 -8.64 -10.48
C LEU A 285 -2.50 -8.78 -9.07
N LEU A 286 -3.57 -8.07 -8.73
CA LEU A 286 -4.09 -8.00 -7.36
C LEU A 286 -4.80 -9.28 -6.94
N GLU A 287 -5.39 -10.02 -7.89
CA GLU A 287 -5.98 -11.33 -7.64
C GLU A 287 -4.95 -12.41 -7.21
N ARG A 288 -3.66 -12.15 -7.35
CA ARG A 288 -2.60 -13.06 -6.87
C ARG A 288 -2.49 -13.08 -5.33
N ALA A 289 -2.97 -12.03 -4.65
CA ALA A 289 -3.01 -11.95 -3.19
C ALA A 289 -4.14 -12.81 -2.59
N GLY A 290 -3.97 -13.26 -1.35
CA GLY A 290 -4.97 -14.03 -0.62
C GLY A 290 -4.39 -14.97 0.43
N LYS A 291 -5.22 -15.94 0.84
CA LYS A 291 -4.85 -17.08 1.67
C LYS A 291 -5.19 -18.37 0.91
N LEU A 292 -4.25 -19.31 0.84
CA LEU A 292 -4.47 -20.59 0.15
C LEU A 292 -5.06 -21.64 1.08
N LEU A 293 -5.87 -22.53 0.51
CA LEU A 293 -6.39 -23.68 1.22
C LEU A 293 -5.22 -24.60 1.65
N GLY A 294 -5.22 -24.99 2.92
CA GLY A 294 -4.15 -25.83 3.48
C GLY A 294 -2.88 -25.06 3.89
N SER A 295 -2.87 -23.75 3.75
CA SER A 295 -1.82 -22.87 4.27
C SER A 295 -2.40 -21.90 5.30
N ASP A 296 -1.68 -21.67 6.40
CA ASP A 296 -2.02 -20.61 7.36
C ASP A 296 -1.39 -19.26 6.97
N LYS A 297 -0.55 -19.27 5.93
CA LYS A 297 0.18 -18.08 5.48
C LYS A 297 -0.57 -17.31 4.41
N THR A 298 -0.28 -16.02 4.31
CA THR A 298 -1.05 -15.06 3.52
C THR A 298 -0.16 -14.15 2.68
N LEU A 299 -0.71 -13.68 1.56
CA LEU A 299 -0.17 -12.56 0.78
C LEU A 299 -1.20 -11.42 0.80
N THR A 300 -0.89 -10.36 1.53
CA THR A 300 -1.74 -9.15 1.67
C THR A 300 -1.29 -8.08 0.69
N ALA A 301 -2.21 -7.50 -0.08
CA ALA A 301 -1.87 -6.49 -1.09
C ALA A 301 -2.43 -5.11 -0.75
N LEU A 302 -1.57 -4.10 -0.78
CA LEU A 302 -1.87 -2.69 -0.53
C LEU A 302 -1.58 -1.85 -1.78
N PRO A 303 -2.49 -1.83 -2.78
CA PRO A 303 -2.35 -0.94 -3.93
C PRO A 303 -2.58 0.51 -3.51
N VAL A 304 -1.60 1.36 -3.81
CA VAL A 304 -1.68 2.80 -3.59
C VAL A 304 -2.16 3.47 -4.87
N VAL A 305 -3.10 4.40 -4.74
CA VAL A 305 -3.62 5.20 -5.85
C VAL A 305 -3.56 6.68 -5.49
N VAL A 306 -2.98 7.48 -6.37
CA VAL A 306 -3.01 8.92 -6.24
C VAL A 306 -4.31 9.44 -6.84
N THR A 307 -5.04 10.27 -6.06
CA THR A 307 -6.32 10.88 -6.46
C THR A 307 -6.14 12.39 -6.55
N PRO A 308 -5.76 12.92 -7.72
CA PRO A 308 -5.58 14.36 -7.86
C PRO A 308 -6.85 15.14 -7.48
N ASN A 309 -6.69 16.19 -6.66
CA ASN A 309 -7.80 16.98 -6.11
C ASN A 309 -8.81 16.16 -5.28
N ASP A 310 -8.37 15.08 -4.63
CA ASP A 310 -9.22 14.14 -3.88
C ASP A 310 -10.36 13.50 -4.73
N ASP A 311 -10.19 13.45 -6.08
CA ASP A 311 -11.19 12.83 -6.96
C ASP A 311 -11.08 11.30 -6.95
N ILE A 312 -11.92 10.67 -6.13
CA ILE A 312 -12.04 9.22 -6.05
C ILE A 312 -12.93 8.61 -7.15
N THR A 313 -13.57 9.45 -7.99
CA THR A 313 -14.49 9.01 -9.06
C THR A 313 -13.79 8.77 -10.40
N SER A 314 -12.50 9.07 -10.50
CA SER A 314 -11.69 8.83 -11.69
C SER A 314 -11.71 7.34 -12.11
N PHE A 315 -11.46 7.07 -13.38
CA PHE A 315 -11.44 5.71 -13.93
C PHE A 315 -10.52 4.77 -13.14
N LEU A 316 -9.30 5.20 -12.86
CA LEU A 316 -8.31 4.38 -12.18
C LEU A 316 -8.72 4.10 -10.73
N SER A 317 -9.13 5.13 -9.99
CA SER A 317 -9.58 4.98 -8.60
C SER A 317 -10.76 4.01 -8.49
N THR A 318 -11.79 4.20 -9.33
CA THR A 318 -12.98 3.32 -9.33
C THR A 318 -12.66 1.90 -9.75
N SER A 319 -11.73 1.70 -10.69
CA SER A 319 -11.26 0.39 -11.12
C SER A 319 -10.56 -0.35 -9.98
N ILE A 320 -9.61 0.28 -9.30
CA ILE A 320 -8.89 -0.34 -8.18
C ILE A 320 -9.81 -0.62 -6.98
N MET A 321 -10.71 0.31 -6.63
CA MET A 321 -11.72 0.08 -5.58
C MET A 321 -12.66 -1.09 -5.89
N SER A 322 -12.94 -1.35 -7.17
CA SER A 322 -13.77 -2.48 -7.61
C SER A 322 -13.05 -3.82 -7.51
N ILE A 323 -11.73 -3.85 -7.73
CA ILE A 323 -10.90 -5.06 -7.65
C ILE A 323 -10.60 -5.43 -6.18
N THR A 324 -10.53 -4.44 -5.29
CA THR A 324 -10.09 -4.63 -3.90
C THR A 324 -11.24 -4.93 -2.94
N ASP A 325 -10.92 -5.49 -1.79
CA ASP A 325 -11.88 -5.87 -0.73
C ASP A 325 -12.19 -4.70 0.23
N GLY A 326 -11.77 -3.50 -0.11
CA GLY A 326 -11.99 -2.26 0.64
C GLY A 326 -11.01 -1.17 0.24
N GLN A 327 -11.20 0.01 0.82
CA GLN A 327 -10.35 1.17 0.59
C GLN A 327 -10.17 1.99 1.87
N ILE A 328 -8.99 2.56 2.05
CA ILE A 328 -8.69 3.58 3.05
C ILE A 328 -8.38 4.87 2.29
N ILE A 329 -9.14 5.92 2.57
CA ILE A 329 -9.04 7.20 1.86
C ILE A 329 -8.40 8.24 2.78
N PHE A 330 -7.26 8.77 2.34
CA PHE A 330 -6.56 9.89 2.95
C PHE A 330 -7.00 11.18 2.29
N ASP A 331 -7.65 12.05 3.07
CA ASP A 331 -8.28 13.29 2.62
C ASP A 331 -7.40 14.50 2.94
N LEU A 332 -7.08 15.28 1.91
CA LEU A 332 -6.21 16.44 2.04
C LEU A 332 -6.87 17.57 2.86
N ASN A 333 -8.19 17.69 2.86
CA ASN A 333 -8.89 18.70 3.67
C ASN A 333 -8.83 18.34 5.16
N ILE A 334 -8.96 17.06 5.52
CA ILE A 334 -8.74 16.56 6.88
C ILE A 334 -7.29 16.81 7.31
N PHE A 335 -6.33 16.54 6.41
CA PHE A 335 -4.92 16.81 6.66
C PHE A 335 -4.62 18.29 6.92
N ARG A 336 -5.24 19.20 6.14
CA ARG A 336 -5.12 20.67 6.29
C ARG A 336 -5.71 21.17 7.60
N LYS A 337 -6.74 20.51 8.15
CA LYS A 337 -7.29 20.78 9.48
C LYS A 337 -6.36 20.35 10.63
N GLY A 338 -5.19 19.76 10.34
CA GLY A 338 -4.22 19.31 11.33
C GLY A 338 -4.49 17.92 11.91
N ILE A 339 -5.50 17.20 11.42
CA ILE A 339 -5.84 15.83 11.89
C ILE A 339 -4.90 14.83 11.21
N ARG A 340 -4.24 14.01 12.02
CA ARG A 340 -3.28 13.00 11.56
C ARG A 340 -3.44 11.70 12.35
N PRO A 341 -3.61 10.54 11.66
CA PRO A 341 -3.71 10.39 10.20
C PRO A 341 -5.00 10.98 9.63
N ALA A 342 -4.93 11.48 8.40
CA ALA A 342 -6.04 12.16 7.75
C ALA A 342 -7.01 11.18 7.05
N VAL A 343 -7.42 10.14 7.75
CA VAL A 343 -8.32 9.11 7.21
C VAL A 343 -9.75 9.63 7.17
N ASN A 344 -10.37 9.58 6.01
CA ASN A 344 -11.78 9.93 5.83
C ASN A 344 -12.68 8.76 6.23
N ALA A 345 -13.29 8.85 7.41
CA ALA A 345 -14.14 7.78 7.96
C ALA A 345 -15.45 7.57 7.17
N GLY A 346 -15.93 8.58 6.45
CA GLY A 346 -17.16 8.49 5.65
C GLY A 346 -16.97 7.75 4.32
N LEU A 347 -15.77 7.77 3.75
CA LEU A 347 -15.45 7.22 2.44
C LEU A 347 -14.62 5.93 2.50
N SER A 348 -13.97 5.67 3.63
CA SER A 348 -13.18 4.45 3.85
C SER A 348 -14.07 3.27 4.20
N VAL A 349 -13.72 2.08 3.71
CA VAL A 349 -14.51 0.85 3.91
C VAL A 349 -13.56 -0.35 3.96
N SER A 350 -13.75 -1.25 4.93
CA SER A 350 -13.16 -2.60 4.92
C SER A 350 -14.30 -3.63 4.89
N ARG A 351 -14.44 -4.34 3.76
CA ARG A 351 -15.55 -5.31 3.56
C ARG A 351 -15.36 -6.60 4.34
N VAL A 352 -14.12 -6.95 4.66
CA VAL A 352 -13.76 -8.20 5.37
C VAL A 352 -13.21 -7.96 6.77
N GLY A 353 -12.88 -6.72 7.13
CA GLY A 353 -12.24 -6.36 8.40
C GLY A 353 -12.95 -6.90 9.64
N GLY A 354 -14.29 -6.86 9.64
CA GLY A 354 -15.09 -7.39 10.74
C GLY A 354 -14.93 -8.92 10.98
N GLN A 355 -14.40 -9.68 10.03
CA GLN A 355 -14.16 -11.13 10.21
C GLN A 355 -12.97 -11.40 11.12
N ALA A 356 -11.98 -10.50 11.13
CA ALA A 356 -10.78 -10.62 11.94
C ALA A 356 -10.93 -10.03 13.36
N GLN A 357 -12.02 -9.30 13.64
CA GLN A 357 -12.29 -8.70 14.94
C GLN A 357 -13.01 -9.67 15.87
N ASN A 358 -12.62 -9.69 17.14
CA ASN A 358 -13.38 -10.36 18.21
C ASN A 358 -14.65 -9.58 18.58
N ALA A 359 -15.49 -10.13 19.46
CA ALA A 359 -16.77 -9.53 19.84
C ALA A 359 -16.61 -8.14 20.51
N ARG A 360 -15.55 -7.96 21.33
CA ARG A 360 -15.25 -6.70 22.02
C ARG A 360 -14.80 -5.63 21.01
N GLN A 361 -13.88 -5.96 20.13
CA GLN A 361 -13.44 -5.07 19.06
C GLN A 361 -14.57 -4.62 18.14
N LYS A 362 -15.48 -5.52 17.78
CA LYS A 362 -16.68 -5.18 16.98
C LYS A 362 -17.59 -4.17 17.70
N ARG A 363 -17.81 -4.37 19.01
CA ARG A 363 -18.59 -3.42 19.81
C ARG A 363 -17.91 -2.06 19.87
N LEU A 364 -16.59 -2.04 20.15
CA LEU A 364 -15.79 -0.81 20.19
C LEU A 364 -15.90 -0.06 18.85
N SER A 365 -15.60 -0.72 17.74
CA SER A 365 -15.69 -0.14 16.39
C SER A 365 -17.09 0.45 16.12
N GLY A 366 -18.15 -0.30 16.41
CA GLY A 366 -19.53 0.18 16.23
C GLY A 366 -19.84 1.41 17.09
N THR A 367 -19.39 1.43 18.35
CA THR A 367 -19.56 2.58 19.25
C THR A 367 -18.78 3.80 18.75
N LEU A 368 -17.54 3.60 18.30
CA LEU A 368 -16.73 4.69 17.72
C LEU A 368 -17.40 5.32 16.51
N PHE A 369 -17.92 4.52 15.57
CA PHE A 369 -18.65 5.04 14.41
C PHE A 369 -19.89 5.84 14.81
N GLN A 370 -20.66 5.35 15.78
CA GLN A 370 -21.84 6.06 16.28
C GLN A 370 -21.48 7.41 16.92
N LYS A 371 -20.44 7.43 17.79
CA LYS A 371 -20.00 8.67 18.47
C LYS A 371 -19.41 9.67 17.48
N MET A 372 -18.64 9.22 16.50
CA MET A 372 -18.09 10.10 15.45
C MET A 372 -19.19 10.67 14.56
N ALA A 373 -20.21 9.87 14.19
CA ALA A 373 -21.36 10.37 13.44
C ALA A 373 -22.17 11.39 14.25
N ALA A 374 -22.34 11.19 15.57
CA ALA A 374 -22.98 12.16 16.46
C ALA A 374 -22.18 13.46 16.56
N PHE A 375 -20.86 13.35 16.71
CA PHE A 375 -19.94 14.49 16.70
C PHE A 375 -20.06 15.34 15.43
N HIS A 376 -20.00 14.73 14.24
CA HIS A 376 -20.10 15.47 12.98
C HIS A 376 -21.46 16.17 12.83
N ARG A 377 -22.57 15.53 13.22
CA ARG A 377 -23.87 16.20 13.24
C ARG A 377 -23.89 17.41 14.19
N ALA A 378 -23.32 17.25 15.38
CA ALA A 378 -23.25 18.34 16.36
C ALA A 378 -22.35 19.49 15.88
N GLU A 379 -21.22 19.18 15.20
CA GLU A 379 -20.34 20.15 14.57
C GLU A 379 -21.06 20.96 13.48
N GLU A 380 -21.79 20.30 12.58
CA GLU A 380 -22.59 20.96 11.55
C GLU A 380 -23.64 21.92 12.16
N PHE A 381 -24.38 21.47 13.18
CA PHE A 381 -25.35 22.34 13.87
C PHE A 381 -24.71 23.55 14.56
N SER A 382 -23.52 23.36 15.14
CA SER A 382 -22.74 24.44 15.77
C SER A 382 -22.39 25.56 14.80
N HIS A 383 -22.09 25.23 13.55
CA HIS A 383 -21.78 26.21 12.49
C HIS A 383 -22.99 27.06 12.07
N PHE A 384 -24.23 26.61 12.30
CA PHE A 384 -25.43 27.35 11.98
C PHE A 384 -25.91 28.32 13.10
N GLY A 385 -25.09 28.49 14.18
CA GLY A 385 -25.31 29.48 15.23
C GLY A 385 -26.47 29.16 16.17
N SER A 386 -26.99 27.93 16.20
CA SER A 386 -27.97 27.47 17.16
C SER A 386 -27.31 27.06 18.47
N SER A 387 -27.96 27.38 19.61
CA SER A 387 -27.50 26.87 20.91
C SER A 387 -27.56 25.35 20.91
N LEU A 388 -26.39 24.74 21.21
CA LEU A 388 -26.27 23.27 21.31
C LEU A 388 -27.16 22.78 22.48
N SER A 389 -27.89 21.70 22.27
CA SER A 389 -28.48 20.94 23.37
C SER A 389 -27.40 20.32 24.25
N GLU A 390 -27.71 19.98 25.52
CA GLU A 390 -26.75 19.29 26.41
C GLU A 390 -26.21 18.00 25.79
N ASN A 391 -27.05 17.25 25.08
CA ASN A 391 -26.64 16.04 24.38
C ASN A 391 -25.63 16.36 23.25
N SER A 392 -25.89 17.38 22.45
CA SER A 392 -25.00 17.81 21.37
C SER A 392 -23.65 18.32 21.92
N ALA A 393 -23.66 19.03 23.04
CA ALA A 393 -22.44 19.47 23.73
C ALA A 393 -21.62 18.28 24.25
N THR A 394 -22.27 17.25 24.76
CA THR A 394 -21.62 16.00 25.18
C THR A 394 -21.02 15.26 23.98
N ASP A 395 -21.77 15.11 22.88
CA ASP A 395 -21.28 14.47 21.65
C ASP A 395 -20.08 15.21 21.06
N MET A 396 -20.06 16.55 21.11
CA MET A 396 -18.93 17.37 20.71
C MET A 396 -17.67 17.05 21.57
N LYS A 397 -17.80 16.97 22.88
CA LYS A 397 -16.68 16.64 23.77
C LYS A 397 -16.16 15.23 23.56
N VAL A 398 -17.04 14.24 23.46
CA VAL A 398 -16.64 12.85 23.19
C VAL A 398 -15.91 12.75 21.86
N GLY A 399 -16.42 13.36 20.81
CA GLY A 399 -15.79 13.35 19.50
C GLY A 399 -14.41 14.03 19.51
N GLN A 400 -14.27 15.17 20.20
CA GLN A 400 -12.96 15.83 20.36
C GLN A 400 -11.96 14.96 21.09
N GLN A 401 -12.35 14.26 22.15
CA GLN A 401 -11.49 13.32 22.87
C GLN A 401 -11.10 12.12 22.02
N ILE A 402 -12.04 11.58 21.23
CA ILE A 402 -11.75 10.50 20.27
C ILE A 402 -10.73 10.99 19.24
N TYR A 403 -10.92 12.16 18.63
CA TYR A 403 -9.95 12.71 17.68
C TYR A 403 -8.58 12.92 18.29
N ALA A 404 -8.50 13.44 19.52
CA ALA A 404 -7.24 13.59 20.25
C ALA A 404 -6.56 12.24 20.51
N ALA A 405 -7.35 11.20 20.83
CA ALA A 405 -6.83 9.85 21.00
C ALA A 405 -6.33 9.23 19.68
N LEU A 406 -7.05 9.45 18.58
CA LEU A 406 -6.67 8.97 17.25
C LEU A 406 -5.49 9.73 16.63
N GLN A 407 -5.25 10.98 17.08
CA GLN A 407 -4.13 11.77 16.55
C GLN A 407 -2.80 11.14 16.89
N GLN A 408 -1.95 10.97 15.89
CA GLN A 408 -0.70 10.22 16.00
C GLN A 408 0.42 10.95 15.26
N THR A 409 1.61 10.94 15.84
CA THR A 409 2.83 11.46 15.20
C THR A 409 3.56 10.32 14.47
N PRO A 410 4.37 10.64 13.43
CA PRO A 410 5.21 9.63 12.81
C PRO A 410 6.12 8.96 13.86
N GLY A 411 6.18 7.62 13.83
CA GLY A 411 6.96 6.82 14.79
C GLY A 411 6.24 6.42 16.08
N GLU A 412 5.08 7.01 16.39
CA GLU A 412 4.20 6.45 17.41
C GLU A 412 3.51 5.21 16.84
N LEU A 413 3.72 4.06 17.46
CA LEU A 413 3.07 2.80 17.07
C LEU A 413 2.42 2.18 18.29
N TYR A 414 1.23 1.62 18.10
CA TYR A 414 0.46 0.98 19.17
C TYR A 414 0.10 -0.45 18.78
N SER A 415 0.25 -1.39 19.70
CA SER A 415 -0.33 -2.73 19.56
C SER A 415 -1.86 -2.65 19.54
N LEU A 416 -2.53 -3.67 19.01
CA LEU A 416 -4.01 -3.71 19.00
C LEU A 416 -4.63 -3.60 20.38
N ALA A 417 -3.98 -4.19 21.42
CA ALA A 417 -4.43 -4.09 22.80
C ALA A 417 -4.31 -2.66 23.36
N GLU A 418 -3.19 -1.98 23.09
CA GLU A 418 -2.99 -0.58 23.49
C GLU A 418 -3.99 0.35 22.83
N GLN A 419 -4.25 0.14 21.52
CA GLN A 419 -5.26 0.93 20.77
C GLN A 419 -6.66 0.74 21.35
N GLN A 420 -7.03 -0.50 21.63
CA GLN A 420 -8.32 -0.84 22.21
C GLN A 420 -8.48 -0.18 23.57
N LEU A 421 -7.49 -0.33 24.46
CA LEU A 421 -7.50 0.23 25.80
C LEU A 421 -7.59 1.77 25.79
N LEU A 422 -6.84 2.42 24.89
CA LEU A 422 -6.88 3.87 24.70
C LEU A 422 -8.31 4.35 24.39
N LEU A 423 -8.95 3.74 23.39
CA LEU A 423 -10.24 4.19 22.89
C LEU A 423 -11.40 3.79 23.81
N GLU A 424 -11.35 2.62 24.46
CA GLU A 424 -12.33 2.21 25.44
C GLU A 424 -12.28 3.10 26.70
N THR A 425 -11.09 3.47 27.19
CA THR A 425 -10.92 4.45 28.29
C THR A 425 -11.55 5.80 27.95
N VAL A 426 -11.36 6.29 26.73
CA VAL A 426 -11.98 7.54 26.26
C VAL A 426 -13.50 7.43 26.20
N LEU A 427 -14.04 6.34 25.66
CA LEU A 427 -15.47 6.10 25.60
C LEU A 427 -16.12 5.95 26.98
N LEU A 428 -15.43 5.33 27.94
CA LEU A 428 -15.89 5.17 29.33
C LEU A 428 -16.09 6.53 30.01
N GLY A 429 -15.23 7.52 29.71
CA GLY A 429 -15.37 8.90 30.19
C GLY A 429 -16.62 9.61 29.68
N ASN A 430 -17.15 9.18 28.54
CA ASN A 430 -18.40 9.62 27.93
C ASN A 430 -18.65 11.16 27.95
N GLY A 431 -17.58 11.97 27.83
CA GLY A 431 -17.64 13.42 27.87
C GLY A 431 -18.00 14.05 29.23
N GLN A 432 -18.20 13.24 30.27
CA GLN A 432 -18.49 13.70 31.64
C GLN A 432 -17.23 14.10 32.37
N VAL A 433 -16.10 13.63 31.95
CA VAL A 433 -14.78 13.94 32.48
C VAL A 433 -13.86 14.47 31.38
N GLU A 434 -12.92 15.32 31.72
CA GLU A 434 -11.83 15.73 30.87
C GLU A 434 -10.67 14.78 31.04
N ILE A 435 -10.21 14.16 29.93
CA ILE A 435 -9.14 13.17 29.94
C ILE A 435 -7.87 13.80 29.40
N ASP A 436 -6.78 13.72 30.16
CA ASP A 436 -5.44 14.04 29.64
C ASP A 436 -4.97 12.93 28.69
N ILE A 437 -5.35 13.06 27.42
CA ILE A 437 -5.05 12.08 26.36
C ILE A 437 -3.54 11.88 26.19
N LYS A 438 -2.74 12.93 26.37
CA LYS A 438 -1.28 12.82 26.23
C LYS A 438 -0.66 11.97 27.34
N ALA A 439 -1.06 12.21 28.57
CA ALA A 439 -0.60 11.41 29.72
C ALA A 439 -1.14 9.96 29.65
N LEU A 440 -2.39 9.79 29.18
CA LEU A 440 -2.99 8.48 28.96
C LEU A 440 -2.20 7.67 27.92
N LYS A 441 -1.89 8.24 26.75
CA LYS A 441 -1.05 7.61 25.72
C LYS A 441 0.30 7.18 26.27
N GLN A 442 0.99 8.04 27.00
CA GLN A 442 2.29 7.72 27.59
C GLN A 442 2.22 6.57 28.63
N SER A 443 1.09 6.43 29.33
CA SER A 443 0.90 5.36 30.30
C SER A 443 0.52 4.02 29.69
N ILE A 444 -0.06 4.03 28.49
CA ILE A 444 -0.49 2.83 27.75
C ILE A 444 0.67 2.24 26.95
N ILE A 445 1.54 3.08 26.38
CA ILE A 445 2.70 2.61 25.59
C ILE A 445 3.59 1.71 26.46
N GLY A 446 3.84 0.49 25.98
CA GLY A 446 4.69 -0.49 26.65
C GLY A 446 3.94 -1.39 27.64
N LEU A 447 2.62 -1.28 27.75
CA LEU A 447 1.82 -2.36 28.32
C LEU A 447 1.96 -3.57 27.40
N LYS A 448 2.88 -4.46 27.78
CA LYS A 448 3.06 -5.72 27.07
C LYS A 448 1.71 -6.41 26.95
N SER A 449 1.46 -7.04 25.83
CA SER A 449 0.26 -7.75 25.38
C SER A 449 -0.29 -8.86 26.31
N ASP A 450 -0.15 -8.71 27.62
CA ASP A 450 -0.57 -9.72 28.61
C ASP A 450 -2.02 -9.57 29.06
N VAL A 451 -2.75 -8.59 28.49
CA VAL A 451 -4.20 -8.48 28.74
C VAL A 451 -4.91 -9.56 27.94
N LYS A 452 -5.18 -10.69 28.61
CA LYS A 452 -5.68 -11.92 27.98
C LYS A 452 -7.20 -12.08 28.06
N ASP A 453 -7.85 -11.30 28.94
CA ASP A 453 -9.26 -11.51 29.24
C ASP A 453 -10.01 -10.17 29.37
N ASP A 454 -11.32 -10.17 29.06
CA ASP A 454 -12.18 -8.99 29.11
C ASP A 454 -12.21 -8.31 30.48
N LYS A 455 -12.01 -9.04 31.59
CA LYS A 455 -11.99 -8.48 32.93
C LYS A 455 -10.72 -7.68 33.23
N GLU A 456 -9.58 -8.11 32.68
CA GLU A 456 -8.33 -7.36 32.78
C GLU A 456 -8.44 -6.04 32.04
N PHE A 457 -9.06 -6.07 30.84
CA PHE A 457 -9.35 -4.85 30.08
C PHE A 457 -10.23 -3.90 30.89
N ASP A 458 -11.36 -4.35 31.46
CA ASP A 458 -12.28 -3.53 32.23
C ASP A 458 -11.59 -2.92 33.48
N HIS A 459 -10.67 -3.66 34.11
CA HIS A 459 -9.90 -3.18 35.27
C HIS A 459 -8.93 -2.08 34.85
N HIS A 460 -8.16 -2.29 33.79
CA HIS A 460 -7.20 -1.30 33.28
C HIS A 460 -7.90 -0.02 32.80
N GLU A 461 -9.02 -0.12 32.10
CA GLU A 461 -9.81 1.03 31.69
C GLU A 461 -10.25 1.90 32.87
N ALA A 462 -10.80 1.28 33.89
CA ALA A 462 -11.26 1.99 35.10
C ALA A 462 -10.09 2.67 35.82
N ASP A 463 -8.95 2.00 35.93
CA ASP A 463 -7.75 2.55 36.58
C ASP A 463 -7.17 3.71 35.77
N PHE A 464 -7.06 3.58 34.44
CA PHE A 464 -6.56 4.65 33.56
C PHE A 464 -7.50 5.85 33.57
N LEU A 465 -8.81 5.63 33.49
CA LEU A 465 -9.77 6.72 33.58
C LEU A 465 -9.61 7.46 34.91
N LYS A 466 -9.56 6.76 36.05
CA LYS A 466 -9.38 7.37 37.35
C LYS A 466 -8.07 8.16 37.49
N LYS A 467 -7.00 7.66 36.87
CA LYS A 467 -5.66 8.27 36.95
C LYS A 467 -5.51 9.49 36.06
N HIS A 468 -6.16 9.52 34.90
CA HIS A 468 -5.95 10.51 33.85
C HIS A 468 -7.17 11.41 33.58
N SER A 469 -8.25 11.31 34.39
CA SER A 469 -9.44 12.16 34.25
C SER A 469 -9.55 13.20 35.37
N GLN A 470 -10.13 14.34 34.99
CA GLN A 470 -10.54 15.39 35.93
C GLN A 470 -12.03 15.70 35.73
N PRO A 471 -12.78 16.09 36.75
CA PRO A 471 -14.16 16.56 36.60
C PRO A 471 -14.20 17.74 35.62
N VAL A 472 -15.17 17.75 34.71
CA VAL A 472 -15.41 18.90 33.85
C VAL A 472 -15.91 20.07 34.67
N ASP A 473 -15.27 21.24 34.60
CA ASP A 473 -15.73 22.46 35.24
C ASP A 473 -17.11 22.85 34.68
N PRO A 474 -18.15 22.91 35.52
CA PRO A 474 -19.50 23.28 35.09
C PRO A 474 -19.59 24.67 34.42
N LEU A 475 -18.63 25.57 34.68
CA LEU A 475 -18.58 26.91 34.12
C LEU A 475 -18.14 26.91 32.63
N LEU A 476 -17.46 25.87 32.16
CA LEU A 476 -17.06 25.72 30.73
C LEU A 476 -18.21 25.19 29.86
N LEU A 477 -19.34 24.79 30.46
CA LEU A 477 -20.53 24.36 29.74
C LEU A 477 -21.40 25.52 29.21
N VAL A 478 -21.11 26.76 29.63
CA VAL A 478 -21.85 27.97 29.22
C VAL A 478 -20.88 28.99 28.63
N THR A 479 -20.39 28.77 27.44
CA THR A 479 -19.81 29.87 26.67
C THR A 479 -20.95 30.75 26.16
N LYS A 480 -21.22 31.87 26.87
CA LYS A 480 -21.99 32.98 26.32
C LYS A 480 -21.27 33.48 25.05
N PRO A 481 -22.00 33.79 23.97
CA PRO A 481 -21.44 34.55 22.87
C PRO A 481 -20.93 35.89 23.41
N GLU A 482 -19.68 36.22 23.19
CA GLU A 482 -19.17 37.58 23.46
C GLU A 482 -19.97 38.57 22.64
N ASP A 483 -20.70 39.44 23.32
CA ASP A 483 -21.35 40.63 22.81
C ASP A 483 -20.28 41.55 22.20
N LYS A 484 -20.05 41.43 20.90
CA LYS A 484 -19.37 42.45 20.11
C LYS A 484 -20.39 43.51 19.70
N THR A 485 -20.89 44.26 20.68
CA THR A 485 -21.55 45.55 20.42
C THR A 485 -20.85 46.62 21.21
N ASN A 486 -20.42 47.66 20.44
CA ASN A 486 -19.96 48.99 20.84
C ASN A 486 -18.46 49.23 20.81
N ALA A 487 -18.07 49.75 19.66
CA ALA A 487 -17.15 50.93 19.58
C ALA A 487 -17.39 51.62 18.24
N THR A 488 -18.46 52.42 18.19
CA THR A 488 -18.54 53.62 17.32
C THR A 488 -18.26 54.82 18.15
N SER A 489 -17.16 55.47 17.91
CA SER A 489 -16.96 56.94 17.93
C SER A 489 -15.61 57.26 17.32
#